data_8553f2d2ecd132c702ae4568d9eb68df
#
_entry.id   8553f2d2ecd132c702ae4568d9eb68df
#
_cell.length_a   1.000
_cell.length_b   1.000
_cell.length_c   1.000
_cell.angle_alpha   90.00
_cell.angle_beta   90.00
_cell.angle_gamma   90.00
#
_symmetry.space_group_name_H-M   'P 1'
#
loop_
_entity.id
_entity.type
_entity.pdbx_description
1 polymer ?
#
loop_
_entity_poly.entity_id
_entity_poly.type
_entity_poly.pdbx_seq_one_letter_code
_entity_poly.pdbx_strand_id
1 'polypeptide(L)'
;HLARGGHVVSVIARDPTKLAALAAEAAGLPGRVNPLALDYGDDERLRHAIMQAIAEYGPLVLAVTWIRPEAPRALDIVAACADSGGGEGAPARCRFFRILGSAAADPALRRSGRGARYRAREGLAYREIILGFRIEGGRSRWNSNTEIAAGVIEAIERDLPEYVVGVVRPWEMNPRLRTEGRGDAPPTPDG
;
A
#
# COMPACT_ATOMS: atom_id res chain seq x y z
N HIS A 1 7.08 5.78 11.14
CA HIS A 1 6.28 5.04 12.13
C HIS A 1 6.88 3.65 12.35
N LEU A 2 6.87 2.76 11.38
CA LEU A 2 7.33 1.36 11.53
C LEU A 2 8.80 1.25 12.00
N ALA A 3 9.72 2.06 11.43
CA ALA A 3 11.11 2.07 11.87
C ALA A 3 11.28 2.54 13.34
N ARG A 4 10.43 3.46 13.81
CA ARG A 4 10.37 3.84 15.25
C ARG A 4 9.90 2.68 16.13
N GLY A 5 9.06 1.79 15.58
CA GLY A 5 8.63 0.56 16.24
C GLY A 5 9.65 -0.59 16.19
N GLY A 6 10.88 -0.35 15.73
CA GLY A 6 11.96 -1.35 15.69
C GLY A 6 11.95 -2.26 14.45
N HIS A 7 11.09 -1.99 13.47
CA HIS A 7 11.01 -2.83 12.26
C HIS A 7 12.07 -2.46 11.22
N VAL A 8 12.54 -3.47 10.47
CA VAL A 8 13.22 -3.25 9.20
C VAL A 8 12.17 -3.05 8.12
N VAL A 9 12.21 -1.91 7.44
CA VAL A 9 11.20 -1.51 6.44
C VAL A 9 11.85 -1.46 5.06
N SER A 10 11.62 -2.48 4.23
CA SER A 10 12.03 -2.46 2.83
C SER A 10 11.08 -1.56 2.02
N VAL A 11 11.63 -0.52 1.40
CA VAL A 11 10.86 0.46 0.64
C VAL A 11 11.26 0.39 -0.83
N ILE A 12 10.29 0.06 -1.69
CA ILE A 12 10.47 -0.04 -3.13
C ILE A 12 9.97 1.24 -3.79
N ALA A 13 10.87 1.93 -4.50
CA ALA A 13 10.55 3.09 -5.33
C ALA A 13 11.60 3.26 -6.44
N ARG A 14 11.28 4.05 -7.47
CA ARG A 14 12.19 4.28 -8.61
C ARG A 14 13.28 5.32 -8.33
N ASP A 15 13.01 6.25 -7.43
CA ASP A 15 13.90 7.37 -7.13
C ASP A 15 14.88 7.02 -6.00
N PRO A 16 16.18 6.77 -6.33
CA PRO A 16 17.16 6.40 -5.31
C PRO A 16 17.49 7.57 -4.37
N THR A 17 17.33 8.82 -4.81
CA THR A 17 17.62 9.99 -3.99
C THR A 17 16.58 10.14 -2.89
N LYS A 18 15.29 9.99 -3.22
CA LYS A 18 14.21 10.01 -2.22
C LYS A 18 14.33 8.84 -1.24
N LEU A 19 14.71 7.66 -1.73
CA LEU A 19 14.95 6.50 -0.86
C LEU A 19 16.12 6.71 0.09
N ALA A 20 17.22 7.30 -0.39
CA ALA A 20 18.36 7.63 0.46
C ALA A 20 18.01 8.67 1.53
N ALA A 21 17.25 9.70 1.17
CA ALA A 21 16.75 10.69 2.13
C ALA A 21 15.88 10.04 3.21
N LEU A 22 14.94 9.16 2.82
CA LEU A 22 14.10 8.42 3.76
C LEU A 22 14.91 7.51 4.69
N ALA A 23 15.96 6.85 4.16
CA ALA A 23 16.86 6.03 4.98
C ALA A 23 17.66 6.89 5.96
N ALA A 24 18.11 8.08 5.54
CA ALA A 24 18.79 9.04 6.42
C ALA A 24 17.88 9.57 7.53
N GLU A 25 16.61 9.88 7.25
CA GLU A 25 15.63 10.27 8.26
C GLU A 25 15.36 9.16 9.29
N ALA A 26 15.53 7.90 8.90
CA ALA A 26 15.40 6.76 9.80
C ALA A 26 16.68 6.42 10.57
N ALA A 27 17.79 7.10 10.30
CA ALA A 27 19.05 6.87 10.98
C ALA A 27 18.90 7.17 12.49
N GLY A 28 19.39 6.24 13.33
CA GLY A 28 19.28 6.37 14.79
C GLY A 28 17.94 5.93 15.39
N LEU A 29 16.97 5.51 14.58
CA LEU A 29 15.75 4.86 15.07
C LEU A 29 16.05 3.41 15.50
N PRO A 30 15.20 2.80 16.36
CA PRO A 30 15.35 1.39 16.75
C PRO A 30 15.32 0.41 15.60
N GLY A 31 14.51 0.70 14.56
CA GLY A 31 14.49 -0.02 13.31
C GLY A 31 15.24 0.73 12.21
N ARG A 32 15.09 0.29 10.97
CA ARG A 32 15.76 0.92 9.82
C ARG A 32 14.93 0.86 8.54
N VAL A 33 15.28 1.70 7.56
CA VAL A 33 14.79 1.62 6.19
C VAL A 33 15.82 0.88 5.34
N ASN A 34 15.36 -0.13 4.58
CA ASN A 34 16.11 -0.82 3.54
C ASN A 34 15.63 -0.28 2.18
N PRO A 35 16.38 0.60 1.51
CA PRO A 35 15.98 1.20 0.25
C PRO A 35 16.19 0.24 -0.92
N LEU A 36 15.14 -0.01 -1.71
CA LEU A 36 15.16 -0.87 -2.89
C LEU A 36 14.81 -0.04 -4.13
N ALA A 37 15.84 0.52 -4.78
CA ALA A 37 15.69 1.38 -5.95
C ALA A 37 15.41 0.54 -7.21
N LEU A 38 14.14 0.34 -7.55
CA LEU A 38 13.71 -0.40 -8.73
C LEU A 38 12.32 0.03 -9.20
N ASP A 39 12.01 -0.27 -10.46
CA ASP A 39 10.65 -0.23 -10.97
C ASP A 39 9.96 -1.56 -10.66
N TYR A 40 8.88 -1.51 -9.90
CA TYR A 40 8.09 -2.71 -9.58
C TYR A 40 7.32 -3.28 -10.80
N GLY A 41 7.35 -2.61 -11.96
CA GLY A 41 6.90 -3.15 -13.24
C GLY A 41 7.85 -4.18 -13.83
N ASP A 42 9.11 -4.23 -13.37
CA ASP A 42 10.08 -5.27 -13.69
C ASP A 42 9.88 -6.46 -12.72
N ASP A 43 9.16 -7.45 -13.19
CA ASP A 43 8.73 -8.61 -12.39
C ASP A 43 9.89 -9.41 -11.80
N GLU A 44 10.99 -9.57 -12.56
CA GLU A 44 12.15 -10.35 -12.09
C GLU A 44 12.94 -9.59 -11.04
N ARG A 45 13.21 -8.31 -11.28
CA ARG A 45 13.90 -7.46 -10.31
C ARG A 45 13.09 -7.31 -9.02
N LEU A 46 11.75 -7.13 -9.14
CA LEU A 46 10.86 -7.03 -7.99
C LEU A 46 10.94 -8.30 -7.14
N ARG A 47 10.77 -9.48 -7.76
CA ARG A 47 10.85 -10.77 -7.07
C ARG A 47 12.20 -10.95 -6.41
N HIS A 48 13.28 -10.72 -7.14
CA HIS A 48 14.65 -10.89 -6.66
C HIS A 48 14.92 -10.00 -5.44
N ALA A 49 14.59 -8.72 -5.51
CA ALA A 49 14.80 -7.77 -4.42
C ALA A 49 14.01 -8.12 -3.15
N ILE A 50 12.75 -8.58 -3.29
CA ILE A 50 11.95 -9.03 -2.15
C ILE A 50 12.55 -10.29 -1.53
N MET A 51 12.94 -11.28 -2.35
CA MET A 51 13.53 -12.52 -1.85
C MET A 51 14.89 -12.30 -1.17
N GLN A 52 15.71 -11.37 -1.67
CA GLN A 52 16.94 -10.94 -0.98
C GLN A 52 16.63 -10.29 0.38
N ALA A 53 15.63 -9.38 0.43
CA ALA A 53 15.24 -8.76 1.69
C ALA A 53 14.72 -9.80 2.70
N ILE A 54 13.97 -10.81 2.25
CA ILE A 54 13.51 -11.92 3.09
C ILE A 54 14.70 -12.75 3.59
N ALA A 55 15.66 -13.06 2.73
CA ALA A 55 16.85 -13.84 3.12
C ALA A 55 17.71 -13.10 4.15
N GLU A 56 17.78 -11.76 4.05
CA GLU A 56 18.60 -10.94 4.95
C GLU A 56 17.90 -10.61 6.27
N TYR A 57 16.58 -10.32 6.24
CA TYR A 57 15.85 -9.78 7.38
C TYR A 57 14.74 -10.69 7.92
N GLY A 58 14.55 -11.84 7.31
CA GLY A 58 13.48 -12.77 7.67
C GLY A 58 12.18 -12.55 6.91
N PRO A 59 11.16 -13.40 7.20
CA PRO A 59 9.90 -13.40 6.49
C PRO A 59 9.14 -12.07 6.65
N LEU A 60 8.32 -11.72 5.64
CA LEU A 60 7.49 -10.53 5.69
C LEU A 60 6.36 -10.72 6.71
N VAL A 61 6.31 -9.86 7.72
CA VAL A 61 5.22 -9.80 8.72
C VAL A 61 4.14 -8.78 8.34
N LEU A 62 4.51 -7.82 7.50
CA LEU A 62 3.63 -6.77 6.99
C LEU A 62 4.04 -6.41 5.57
N ALA A 63 3.07 -6.32 4.66
CA ALA A 63 3.22 -5.75 3.33
C ALA A 63 2.15 -4.68 3.10
N VAL A 64 2.56 -3.51 2.62
CA VAL A 64 1.66 -2.41 2.23
C VAL A 64 1.90 -2.12 0.77
N THR A 65 0.88 -2.29 -0.07
CA THR A 65 1.03 -2.20 -1.53
C THR A 65 0.14 -1.12 -2.11
N TRP A 66 0.75 -0.18 -2.83
CA TRP A 66 0.06 0.80 -3.68
C TRP A 66 0.59 0.69 -5.10
N ILE A 67 0.03 -0.24 -5.85
CA ILE A 67 0.51 -0.64 -7.17
C ILE A 67 -0.43 -0.10 -8.24
N ARG A 68 0.14 0.53 -9.28
CA ARG A 68 -0.60 1.07 -10.42
C ARG A 68 -1.17 -0.04 -11.30
N PRO A 69 -2.27 0.22 -12.05
CA PRO A 69 -2.88 -0.76 -12.95
C PRO A 69 -1.94 -1.27 -14.05
N GLU A 70 -0.93 -0.47 -14.44
CA GLU A 70 0.05 -0.79 -15.49
C GLU A 70 1.03 -1.90 -15.09
N ALA A 71 1.13 -2.23 -13.79
CA ALA A 71 1.95 -3.33 -13.28
C ALA A 71 1.08 -4.43 -12.63
N PRO A 72 0.20 -5.09 -13.38
CA PRO A 72 -0.81 -5.99 -12.82
C PRO A 72 -0.21 -7.21 -12.10
N ARG A 73 1.01 -7.65 -12.50
CA ARG A 73 1.68 -8.80 -11.91
C ARG A 73 2.43 -8.48 -10.63
N ALA A 74 2.79 -7.22 -10.39
CA ALA A 74 3.55 -6.81 -9.21
C ALA A 74 2.84 -7.19 -7.91
N LEU A 75 1.52 -6.99 -7.83
CA LEU A 75 0.74 -7.36 -6.65
C LEU A 75 0.78 -8.87 -6.38
N ASP A 76 0.70 -9.69 -7.44
CA ASP A 76 0.78 -11.16 -7.32
C ASP A 76 2.16 -11.63 -6.88
N ILE A 77 3.22 -10.95 -7.35
CA ILE A 77 4.61 -11.24 -6.95
C ILE A 77 4.80 -10.94 -5.47
N VAL A 78 4.40 -9.75 -5.01
CA VAL A 78 4.52 -9.39 -3.58
C VAL A 78 3.71 -10.36 -2.72
N ALA A 79 2.48 -10.70 -3.14
CA ALA A 79 1.63 -11.63 -2.42
C ALA A 79 2.24 -13.06 -2.36
N ALA A 80 2.85 -13.52 -3.46
CA ALA A 80 3.50 -14.83 -3.48
C ALA A 80 4.75 -14.87 -2.57
N CYS A 81 5.57 -13.81 -2.58
CA CYS A 81 6.72 -13.71 -1.69
C CYS A 81 6.31 -13.62 -0.21
N ALA A 82 5.22 -12.93 0.09
CA ALA A 82 4.71 -12.82 1.45
C ALA A 82 4.07 -14.12 1.98
N ASP A 83 3.43 -14.90 1.08
CA ASP A 83 2.80 -16.18 1.39
C ASP A 83 3.84 -17.31 1.63
N SER A 84 5.00 -17.22 0.98
CA SER A 84 6.07 -18.24 1.10
C SER A 84 6.84 -18.19 2.43
N GLY A 85 6.60 -17.22 3.28
CA GLY A 85 7.26 -17.06 4.58
C GLY A 85 6.76 -17.99 5.68
N GLY A 86 5.77 -18.85 5.41
CA GLY A 86 5.15 -19.79 6.36
C GLY A 86 5.93 -21.11 6.52
N GLY A 87 7.18 -21.07 7.00
CA GLY A 87 7.89 -22.27 7.48
C GLY A 87 7.57 -22.58 8.94
N GLU A 88 8.01 -23.76 9.42
CA GLU A 88 7.89 -24.15 10.82
C GLU A 88 8.55 -23.08 11.72
N GLY A 89 7.75 -22.41 12.59
CA GLY A 89 8.21 -21.29 13.41
C GLY A 89 8.03 -19.89 12.80
N ALA A 90 7.48 -19.77 11.59
CA ALA A 90 7.16 -18.46 10.98
C ALA A 90 5.96 -17.78 11.67
N PRO A 91 5.89 -16.42 11.68
CA PRO A 91 4.71 -15.71 12.16
C PRO A 91 3.48 -16.14 11.37
N ALA A 92 2.37 -16.31 12.07
CA ALA A 92 1.17 -17.00 11.59
C ALA A 92 0.62 -16.52 10.24
N ARG A 93 0.79 -15.27 9.85
CA ARG A 93 0.37 -14.72 8.54
C ARG A 93 0.99 -13.35 8.31
N CYS A 94 1.42 -13.08 7.08
CA CYS A 94 1.77 -11.71 6.69
C CYS A 94 0.51 -10.84 6.60
N ARG A 95 0.45 -9.73 7.33
CA ARG A 95 -0.60 -8.73 7.19
C ARG A 95 -0.40 -8.00 5.87
N PHE A 96 -1.29 -8.23 4.94
CA PHE A 96 -1.15 -7.74 3.56
C PHE A 96 -2.19 -6.67 3.25
N PHE A 97 -1.77 -5.41 3.26
CA PHE A 97 -2.62 -4.25 2.99
C PHE A 97 -2.49 -3.83 1.53
N ARG A 98 -3.60 -3.85 0.81
CA ARG A 98 -3.70 -3.30 -0.54
C ARG A 98 -4.37 -1.93 -0.50
N ILE A 99 -3.64 -0.89 -0.94
CA ILE A 99 -4.18 0.45 -1.10
C ILE A 99 -4.88 0.56 -2.45
N LEU A 100 -6.09 1.07 -2.44
CA LEU A 100 -6.97 1.23 -3.58
C LEU A 100 -7.45 2.69 -3.67
N GLY A 101 -7.58 3.21 -4.88
CA GLY A 101 -8.21 4.52 -5.11
C GLY A 101 -9.71 4.51 -4.86
N SER A 102 -10.33 5.70 -4.83
CA SER A 102 -11.77 5.90 -4.56
C SER A 102 -12.69 5.12 -5.51
N ALA A 103 -12.27 4.87 -6.75
CA ALA A 103 -13.02 4.04 -7.70
C ALA A 103 -13.32 2.63 -7.18
N ALA A 104 -12.57 2.14 -6.22
CA ALA A 104 -12.84 0.85 -5.56
C ALA A 104 -14.13 0.87 -4.72
N ALA A 105 -14.59 2.05 -4.30
CA ALA A 105 -15.83 2.24 -3.56
C ALA A 105 -17.03 2.61 -4.46
N ASP A 106 -16.82 2.74 -5.78
CA ASP A 106 -17.87 3.04 -6.74
C ASP A 106 -18.95 1.95 -6.70
N PRO A 107 -20.20 2.28 -6.39
CA PRO A 107 -21.30 1.31 -6.35
C PRO A 107 -21.50 0.58 -7.68
N ALA A 108 -21.27 1.27 -8.82
CA ALA A 108 -21.42 0.70 -10.16
C ALA A 108 -20.28 -0.27 -10.53
N LEU A 109 -19.08 -0.11 -9.91
CA LEU A 109 -17.89 -0.91 -10.19
C LEU A 109 -17.59 -1.92 -9.09
N ARG A 110 -18.42 -2.03 -8.08
CA ARG A 110 -18.23 -2.93 -6.93
C ARG A 110 -18.34 -4.38 -7.39
N ARG A 111 -17.23 -4.95 -7.83
CA ARG A 111 -17.15 -6.36 -8.24
C ARG A 111 -17.17 -7.24 -7.01
N SER A 112 -18.16 -8.14 -6.93
CA SER A 112 -18.11 -9.25 -5.99
C SER A 112 -16.84 -10.07 -6.23
N GLY A 113 -16.12 -10.42 -5.16
CA GLY A 113 -14.90 -11.23 -5.28
C GLY A 113 -13.59 -10.46 -5.45
N ARG A 114 -13.59 -9.10 -5.40
CA ARG A 114 -12.33 -8.36 -5.35
C ARG A 114 -11.48 -8.85 -4.16
N GLY A 115 -10.20 -9.16 -4.44
CA GLY A 115 -9.28 -9.66 -3.44
C GLY A 115 -9.48 -11.12 -3.00
N ALA A 116 -10.49 -11.84 -3.52
CA ALA A 116 -10.79 -13.22 -3.12
C ALA A 116 -9.56 -14.15 -3.24
N ARG A 117 -8.79 -14.03 -4.34
CA ARG A 117 -7.58 -14.84 -4.57
C ARG A 117 -6.47 -14.60 -3.54
N TYR A 118 -6.42 -13.41 -2.94
CA TYR A 118 -5.46 -13.10 -1.88
C TYR A 118 -5.96 -13.54 -0.51
N ARG A 119 -7.29 -13.43 -0.27
CA ARG A 119 -7.92 -13.93 0.97
C ARG A 119 -7.87 -15.45 1.09
N ALA A 120 -7.80 -16.15 -0.06
CA ALA A 120 -7.68 -17.61 -0.10
C ALA A 120 -6.26 -18.13 0.20
N ARG A 121 -5.25 -17.24 0.28
CA ARG A 121 -3.88 -17.63 0.62
C ARG A 121 -3.73 -17.80 2.12
N GLU A 122 -3.26 -18.96 2.56
CA GLU A 122 -3.16 -19.29 4.00
C GLU A 122 -2.12 -18.43 4.73
N GLY A 123 -1.00 -18.07 4.07
CA GLY A 123 0.05 -17.23 4.63
C GLY A 123 -0.29 -15.73 4.65
N LEU A 124 -1.44 -15.30 4.11
CA LEU A 124 -1.82 -13.89 4.05
C LEU A 124 -3.04 -13.56 4.92
N ALA A 125 -2.92 -12.51 5.73
CA ALA A 125 -4.05 -11.79 6.31
C ALA A 125 -4.34 -10.57 5.44
N TYR A 126 -5.12 -10.77 4.36
CA TYR A 126 -5.39 -9.73 3.37
C TYR A 126 -6.37 -8.67 3.88
N ARG A 127 -6.03 -7.40 3.63
CA ARG A 127 -6.77 -6.20 4.02
C ARG A 127 -6.86 -5.22 2.84
N GLU A 128 -7.86 -4.37 2.82
CA GLU A 128 -8.00 -3.30 1.82
C GLU A 128 -8.05 -1.93 2.50
N ILE A 129 -7.29 -0.97 1.97
CA ILE A 129 -7.37 0.44 2.34
C ILE A 129 -7.88 1.20 1.14
N ILE A 130 -9.03 1.84 1.26
CA ILE A 130 -9.64 2.64 0.20
C ILE A 130 -9.33 4.11 0.46
N LEU A 131 -8.64 4.76 -0.49
CA LEU A 131 -8.41 6.19 -0.44
C LEU A 131 -9.65 6.91 -0.95
N GLY A 132 -10.42 7.46 -0.03
CA GLY A 132 -11.56 8.31 -0.29
C GLY A 132 -11.16 9.78 -0.51
N PHE A 133 -12.03 10.67 -0.10
CA PHE A 133 -11.86 12.12 -0.20
C PHE A 133 -12.30 12.82 1.09
N ARG A 134 -12.06 14.13 1.20
CA ARG A 134 -12.52 14.97 2.30
C ARG A 134 -13.65 15.89 1.84
N ILE A 135 -14.54 16.20 2.76
CA ILE A 135 -15.59 17.22 2.57
C ILE A 135 -15.35 18.31 3.62
N GLU A 136 -15.08 19.52 3.15
CA GLU A 136 -14.82 20.68 4.00
C GLU A 136 -15.60 21.87 3.45
N GLY A 137 -16.39 22.55 4.28
CA GLY A 137 -17.21 23.69 3.85
C GLY A 137 -18.14 23.38 2.66
N GLY A 138 -18.69 22.17 2.58
CA GLY A 138 -19.57 21.74 1.48
C GLY A 138 -18.83 21.46 0.16
N ARG A 139 -17.50 21.48 0.16
CA ARG A 139 -16.67 21.15 -1.02
C ARG A 139 -15.84 19.89 -0.75
N SER A 140 -15.67 19.08 -1.79
CA SER A 140 -14.81 17.89 -1.73
C SER A 140 -13.41 18.19 -2.26
N ARG A 141 -12.41 17.54 -1.66
CA ARG A 141 -11.02 17.48 -2.13
C ARG A 141 -10.41 16.12 -1.89
N TRP A 142 -9.34 15.81 -2.60
CA TRP A 142 -8.54 14.61 -2.32
C TRP A 142 -7.83 14.71 -0.96
N ASN A 143 -7.53 13.56 -0.36
CA ASN A 143 -6.65 13.51 0.81
C ASN A 143 -5.25 14.01 0.41
N SER A 144 -4.61 14.79 1.28
CA SER A 144 -3.18 15.11 1.18
C SER A 144 -2.32 13.87 1.47
N ASN A 145 -1.04 13.91 1.07
CA ASN A 145 -0.09 12.83 1.37
C ASN A 145 0.03 12.56 2.88
N THR A 146 -0.01 13.60 3.70
CA THR A 146 0.01 13.47 5.17
C THR A 146 -1.24 12.75 5.68
N GLU A 147 -2.43 13.09 5.16
CA GLU A 147 -3.68 12.43 5.54
C GLU A 147 -3.73 10.98 5.08
N ILE A 148 -3.20 10.69 3.89
CA ILE A 148 -3.06 9.31 3.38
C ILE A 148 -2.14 8.53 4.31
N ALA A 149 -0.95 9.06 4.63
CA ALA A 149 0.01 8.39 5.50
C ALA A 149 -0.57 8.11 6.89
N ALA A 150 -1.22 9.10 7.50
CA ALA A 150 -1.88 8.95 8.80
C ALA A 150 -2.98 7.87 8.76
N GLY A 151 -3.83 7.89 7.73
CA GLY A 151 -4.89 6.90 7.56
C GLY A 151 -4.38 5.48 7.30
N VAL A 152 -3.28 5.33 6.55
CA VAL A 152 -2.62 4.03 6.34
C VAL A 152 -2.04 3.50 7.65
N ILE A 153 -1.40 4.35 8.46
CA ILE A 153 -0.87 3.98 9.78
C ILE A 153 -2.03 3.51 10.68
N GLU A 154 -3.12 4.29 10.75
CA GLU A 154 -4.30 3.92 11.53
C GLU A 154 -4.91 2.58 11.06
N ALA A 155 -5.00 2.35 9.74
CA ALA A 155 -5.48 1.09 9.20
C ALA A 155 -4.62 -0.11 9.63
N ILE A 156 -3.29 0.07 9.66
CA ILE A 156 -2.34 -0.95 10.12
C ILE A 156 -2.52 -1.24 11.61
N GLU A 157 -2.69 -0.20 12.44
CA GLU A 157 -2.88 -0.33 13.88
C GLU A 157 -4.20 -1.01 14.24
N ARG A 158 -5.29 -0.65 13.53
CA ARG A 158 -6.62 -1.22 13.76
C ARG A 158 -6.82 -2.60 13.16
N ASP A 159 -5.97 -2.99 12.22
CA ASP A 159 -5.98 -4.29 11.51
C ASP A 159 -7.35 -4.72 10.96
N LEU A 160 -8.13 -3.77 10.45
CA LEU A 160 -9.47 -4.02 9.93
C LEU A 160 -9.42 -4.66 8.53
N PRO A 161 -10.37 -5.55 8.18
CA PRO A 161 -10.45 -6.16 6.84
C PRO A 161 -10.57 -5.14 5.70
N GLU A 162 -11.28 -4.04 5.95
CA GLU A 162 -11.41 -2.88 5.05
C GLU A 162 -11.36 -1.60 5.88
N TYR A 163 -10.61 -0.60 5.39
CA TYR A 163 -10.50 0.72 6.00
C TYR A 163 -10.61 1.81 4.93
N VAL A 164 -11.33 2.89 5.23
CA VAL A 164 -11.48 4.04 4.33
C VAL A 164 -10.75 5.25 4.92
N VAL A 165 -9.78 5.80 4.17
CA VAL A 165 -9.13 7.05 4.52
C VAL A 165 -9.98 8.20 4.01
N GLY A 166 -10.54 8.99 4.90
CA GLY A 166 -11.53 10.02 4.56
C GLY A 166 -12.92 9.44 4.42
N VAL A 167 -13.67 9.86 3.40
CA VAL A 167 -15.03 9.38 3.10
C VAL A 167 -15.14 8.94 1.64
N VAL A 168 -16.10 8.05 1.35
CA VAL A 168 -16.45 7.63 -0.02
C VAL A 168 -17.90 7.95 -0.37
N ARG A 169 -18.62 8.56 0.57
CA ARG A 169 -20.02 8.98 0.39
C ARG A 169 -20.23 10.40 0.92
N PRO A 170 -21.17 11.16 0.37
CA PRO A 170 -22.00 10.80 -0.81
C PRO A 170 -21.15 10.71 -2.08
N TRP A 171 -21.43 9.73 -2.95
CA TRP A 171 -20.62 9.45 -4.13
C TRP A 171 -20.58 10.63 -5.12
N GLU A 172 -21.66 11.38 -5.22
CA GLU A 172 -21.80 12.56 -6.08
C GLU A 172 -20.81 13.68 -5.71
N MET A 173 -20.28 13.66 -4.50
CA MET A 173 -19.24 14.58 -4.04
C MET A 173 -17.82 14.10 -4.33
N ASN A 174 -17.64 12.95 -4.97
CA ASN A 174 -16.32 12.48 -5.34
C ASN A 174 -15.62 13.51 -6.24
N PRO A 175 -14.42 14.03 -5.88
CA PRO A 175 -13.73 15.05 -6.66
C PRO A 175 -13.49 14.64 -8.13
N ARG A 176 -13.36 13.33 -8.41
CA ARG A 176 -13.21 12.81 -9.78
C ARG A 176 -14.38 13.16 -10.69
N LEU A 177 -15.61 13.12 -10.19
CA LEU A 177 -16.81 13.44 -10.98
C LEU A 177 -16.88 14.92 -11.35
N ARG A 178 -16.16 15.78 -10.63
CA ARG A 178 -16.08 17.23 -10.91
C ARG A 178 -14.99 17.56 -11.93
N THR A 179 -13.99 16.71 -12.08
CA THR A 179 -12.84 16.89 -13.01
C THR A 179 -13.14 16.38 -14.42
N GLU A 180 -14.12 15.52 -14.61
CA GLU A 180 -14.60 15.16 -15.96
C GLU A 180 -15.20 16.37 -16.69
N GLY A 181 -15.45 17.51 -16.01
CA GLY A 181 -15.78 18.81 -16.57
C GLY A 181 -14.65 19.85 -16.63
N ARG A 182 -13.47 19.56 -16.05
CA ARG A 182 -12.28 20.46 -16.02
C ARG A 182 -11.03 19.62 -15.79
N GLY A 183 -10.27 19.38 -16.79
CA GLY A 183 -9.00 18.67 -16.95
C GLY A 183 -7.94 18.53 -15.83
N ASP A 184 -8.31 18.48 -14.55
CA ASP A 184 -7.40 18.26 -13.43
C ASP A 184 -7.40 16.77 -13.03
N ALA A 185 -6.36 16.06 -13.42
CA ALA A 185 -6.11 14.68 -12.99
C ALA A 185 -5.85 14.60 -11.46
N PRO A 186 -6.25 13.51 -10.77
CA PRO A 186 -5.88 13.29 -9.38
C PRO A 186 -4.35 13.26 -9.24
N PRO A 187 -3.79 13.69 -8.09
CA PRO A 187 -2.36 13.62 -7.88
C PRO A 187 -1.91 12.18 -8.07
N THR A 188 -1.13 11.95 -9.12
CA THR A 188 -0.35 10.73 -9.26
C THR A 188 0.65 10.73 -8.10
N PRO A 189 0.86 9.60 -7.41
CA PRO A 189 1.98 9.49 -6.50
C PRO A 189 3.23 9.72 -7.34
N ASP A 190 3.87 10.88 -7.14
CA ASP A 190 5.17 11.15 -7.73
C ASP A 190 6.12 10.05 -7.32
N GLY A 191 6.71 9.42 -8.36
CA GLY A 191 7.63 8.32 -8.22
C GLY A 191 8.95 8.70 -7.54
#